data_9fffda68a620b5a0d3f27cd6446bed18
#
_entry.id   9fffda68a620b5a0d3f27cd6446bed18
#
_cell.length_a   1.000
_cell.length_b   1.000
_cell.length_c   1.000
_cell.angle_alpha   90.00
_cell.angle_beta   90.00
_cell.angle_gamma   90.00
#
_symmetry.space_group_name_H-M   'P 1'
#
loop_
_entity.id
_entity.type
_entity.pdbx_description
1 polymer ?
#
loop_
_entity_poly.entity_id
_entity_poly.type
_entity_poly.pdbx_seq_one_letter_code
_entity_poly.pdbx_strand_id
1 'polypeptide(L)'
;MGLLGTLDKFPLSDALQLLGATRKTGRLHIQGQQRHGAVWLNDGAVVEATIDHRVGGDPDLAHVVFEMLRLEEGSFNFVPHDPPPATNRPPEEIETTIARATELLDEWRQLAVTVPSLNHRVAMAPELSTAEVTLDSDRWTALVAIAARPTVLEVAQTLGLGELDVMRTINDLVDIGIAVVEPPSQAPRSRADGRTLTGEIAIGHTTTSNPLLPASTYPLTPAWDQHHPTGETRAVTYPPR
;
A
#
# COMPACT_ATOMS: atom_id res chain seq x y z
N MET A 1 -32.41 -9.35 -6.49
CA MET A 1 -32.38 -8.10 -5.72
C MET A 1 -30.94 -7.80 -5.35
N GLY A 2 -30.44 -6.61 -5.68
CA GLY A 2 -29.13 -6.13 -5.24
C GLY A 2 -29.24 -5.60 -3.81
N LEU A 3 -28.22 -5.83 -2.98
CA LEU A 3 -28.06 -5.21 -1.68
C LEU A 3 -27.18 -3.98 -1.86
N LEU A 4 -27.67 -2.80 -1.47
CA LEU A 4 -26.95 -1.53 -1.53
C LEU A 4 -27.01 -0.86 -0.18
N GLY A 5 -25.90 -0.31 0.29
CA GLY A 5 -25.83 0.38 1.58
C GLY A 5 -24.59 1.23 1.73
N THR A 6 -24.47 1.85 2.91
CA THR A 6 -23.32 2.63 3.33
C THR A 6 -22.71 2.01 4.58
N LEU A 7 -21.38 2.04 4.69
CA LEU A 7 -20.63 1.37 5.78
C LEU A 7 -20.87 1.99 7.15
N ASP A 8 -21.20 3.28 7.19
CA ASP A 8 -21.55 4.03 8.41
C ASP A 8 -22.87 3.57 9.05
N LYS A 9 -23.81 3.06 8.24
CA LYS A 9 -25.13 2.59 8.71
C LYS A 9 -25.23 1.09 8.83
N PHE A 10 -24.49 0.37 8.01
CA PHE A 10 -24.52 -1.08 7.95
C PHE A 10 -23.08 -1.61 7.81
N PRO A 11 -22.49 -2.11 8.91
CA PRO A 11 -21.12 -2.61 8.90
C PRO A 11 -20.90 -3.68 7.84
N LEU A 12 -19.68 -3.72 7.26
CA LEU A 12 -19.34 -4.69 6.22
C LEU A 12 -19.50 -6.14 6.73
N SER A 13 -19.16 -6.40 8.00
CA SER A 13 -19.35 -7.72 8.64
C SER A 13 -20.80 -8.19 8.54
N ASP A 14 -21.76 -7.30 8.81
CA ASP A 14 -23.19 -7.64 8.81
C ASP A 14 -23.69 -7.87 7.38
N ALA A 15 -23.18 -7.07 6.41
CA ALA A 15 -23.49 -7.26 5.00
C ALA A 15 -23.02 -8.63 4.50
N LEU A 16 -21.80 -9.02 4.87
CA LEU A 16 -21.22 -10.31 4.53
C LEU A 16 -22.00 -11.45 5.18
N GLN A 17 -22.29 -11.37 6.49
CA GLN A 17 -23.10 -12.36 7.20
C GLN A 17 -24.48 -12.56 6.57
N LEU A 18 -25.16 -11.47 6.21
CA LEU A 18 -26.46 -11.52 5.54
C LEU A 18 -26.38 -12.26 4.19
N LEU A 19 -25.34 -11.97 3.41
CA LEU A 19 -25.10 -12.62 2.11
C LEU A 19 -24.78 -14.10 2.28
N GLY A 20 -23.99 -14.48 3.30
CA GLY A 20 -23.71 -15.84 3.68
C GLY A 20 -24.96 -16.62 4.11
N ALA A 21 -25.68 -16.10 5.09
CA ALA A 21 -26.91 -16.71 5.62
C ALA A 21 -28.00 -16.89 4.55
N THR A 22 -28.03 -16.01 3.56
CA THR A 22 -28.98 -16.08 2.43
C THR A 22 -28.43 -16.81 1.22
N ARG A 23 -27.25 -17.44 1.33
CA ARG A 23 -26.56 -18.23 0.30
C ARG A 23 -26.51 -17.53 -1.04
N LYS A 24 -26.06 -16.25 -1.04
CA LYS A 24 -25.99 -15.47 -2.26
C LYS A 24 -24.77 -15.83 -3.09
N THR A 25 -24.96 -15.78 -4.42
CA THR A 25 -23.89 -15.92 -5.41
C THR A 25 -23.78 -14.62 -6.20
N GLY A 26 -22.56 -14.06 -6.29
CA GLY A 26 -22.29 -12.79 -6.95
C GLY A 26 -21.12 -12.04 -6.32
N ARG A 27 -21.01 -10.76 -6.60
CA ARG A 27 -19.91 -9.90 -6.15
C ARG A 27 -20.43 -8.77 -5.28
N LEU A 28 -19.84 -8.62 -4.08
CA LEU A 28 -19.99 -7.44 -3.24
C LEU A 28 -18.86 -6.46 -3.56
N HIS A 29 -19.21 -5.32 -4.13
CA HIS A 29 -18.32 -4.18 -4.30
C HIS A 29 -18.31 -3.32 -3.06
N ILE A 30 -17.11 -2.90 -2.63
CA ILE A 30 -16.89 -1.99 -1.50
C ILE A 30 -16.15 -0.77 -2.05
N GLN A 31 -16.64 0.41 -1.71
CA GLN A 31 -16.12 1.68 -2.19
C GLN A 31 -15.89 2.60 -0.98
N GLY A 32 -14.66 2.59 -0.46
CA GLY A 32 -14.21 3.53 0.57
C GLY A 32 -13.72 4.85 -0.04
N GLN A 33 -13.27 5.77 0.80
CA GLN A 33 -12.79 7.10 0.35
C GLN A 33 -11.54 7.02 -0.53
N GLN A 34 -10.59 6.14 -0.22
CA GLN A 34 -9.30 6.02 -0.91
C GLN A 34 -9.02 4.60 -1.41
N ARG A 35 -9.82 3.63 -1.03
CA ARG A 35 -9.61 2.22 -1.34
C ARG A 35 -10.90 1.57 -1.80
N HIS A 36 -10.78 0.70 -2.80
CA HIS A 36 -11.89 -0.08 -3.33
C HIS A 36 -11.58 -1.55 -3.16
N GLY A 37 -12.62 -2.33 -2.87
CA GLY A 37 -12.51 -3.76 -2.73
C GLY A 37 -13.67 -4.50 -3.37
N ALA A 38 -13.51 -5.80 -3.50
CA ALA A 38 -14.56 -6.69 -3.94
C ALA A 38 -14.44 -8.06 -3.27
N VAL A 39 -15.57 -8.63 -2.90
CA VAL A 39 -15.68 -10.00 -2.38
C VAL A 39 -16.62 -10.78 -3.27
N TRP A 40 -16.16 -11.90 -3.81
CA TRP A 40 -17.00 -12.81 -4.59
C TRP A 40 -17.48 -13.96 -3.72
N LEU A 41 -18.77 -14.22 -3.84
CA LEU A 41 -19.48 -15.24 -3.10
C LEU A 41 -20.06 -16.30 -4.05
N ASN A 42 -20.01 -17.55 -3.64
CA ASN A 42 -20.69 -18.64 -4.31
C ASN A 42 -21.45 -19.47 -3.26
N ASP A 43 -22.78 -19.53 -3.38
CA ASP A 43 -23.67 -20.19 -2.41
C ASP A 43 -23.40 -19.77 -0.95
N GLY A 44 -23.08 -18.49 -0.74
CA GLY A 44 -22.78 -17.93 0.58
C GLY A 44 -21.35 -18.12 1.07
N ALA A 45 -20.51 -18.88 0.38
CA ALA A 45 -19.08 -19.00 0.70
C ALA A 45 -18.25 -17.96 -0.04
N VAL A 46 -17.18 -17.49 0.57
CA VAL A 46 -16.19 -16.57 -0.05
C VAL A 46 -15.31 -17.41 -0.96
N VAL A 47 -15.21 -17.01 -2.24
CA VAL A 47 -14.36 -17.68 -3.23
C VAL A 47 -13.17 -16.85 -3.64
N GLU A 48 -13.30 -15.51 -3.60
CA GLU A 48 -12.22 -14.58 -3.88
C GLU A 48 -12.48 -13.24 -3.22
N ALA A 49 -11.42 -12.52 -2.88
CA ALA A 49 -11.49 -11.17 -2.36
C ALA A 49 -10.30 -10.36 -2.87
N THR A 50 -10.54 -9.11 -3.25
CA THR A 50 -9.49 -8.18 -3.71
C THR A 50 -9.70 -6.80 -3.09
N ILE A 51 -8.60 -6.10 -2.82
CA ILE A 51 -8.59 -4.69 -2.42
C ILE A 51 -7.41 -4.01 -3.11
N ASP A 52 -7.61 -2.77 -3.55
CA ASP A 52 -6.58 -1.98 -4.18
C ASP A 52 -5.56 -1.41 -3.18
N HIS A 53 -4.42 -0.93 -3.70
CA HIS A 53 -3.35 -0.29 -2.92
C HIS A 53 -2.83 -1.11 -1.73
N ARG A 54 -2.74 -2.45 -1.89
CA ARG A 54 -2.12 -3.32 -0.89
C ARG A 54 -0.60 -3.20 -0.86
N VAL A 55 -0.05 -3.37 0.33
CA VAL A 55 1.39 -3.50 0.55
C VAL A 55 1.73 -4.99 0.67
N GLY A 56 2.63 -5.47 -0.19
CA GLY A 56 3.23 -6.82 -0.11
C GLY A 56 2.30 -8.02 -0.38
N GLY A 57 2.93 -9.17 -0.58
CA GLY A 57 2.42 -10.53 -0.46
C GLY A 57 1.22 -10.98 -1.31
N ASP A 58 1.00 -12.29 -1.30
CA ASP A 58 -0.24 -12.95 -1.74
C ASP A 58 -1.06 -13.33 -0.49
N PRO A 59 -2.05 -12.52 -0.07
CA PRO A 59 -2.78 -12.70 1.16
C PRO A 59 -3.80 -13.83 1.04
N ASP A 60 -4.16 -14.42 2.18
CA ASP A 60 -5.37 -15.21 2.27
C ASP A 60 -6.63 -14.31 2.28
N LEU A 61 -7.81 -14.93 2.17
CA LEU A 61 -9.08 -14.22 2.11
C LEU A 61 -9.34 -13.39 3.36
N ALA A 62 -8.97 -13.92 4.54
CA ALA A 62 -9.19 -13.21 5.81
C ALA A 62 -8.37 -11.92 5.90
N HIS A 63 -7.13 -11.89 5.39
CA HIS A 63 -6.32 -10.68 5.34
C HIS A 63 -6.92 -9.63 4.42
N VAL A 64 -7.46 -10.01 3.27
CA VAL A 64 -8.11 -9.05 2.36
C VAL A 64 -9.38 -8.49 3.00
N VAL A 65 -10.19 -9.35 3.61
CA VAL A 65 -11.43 -8.94 4.31
C VAL A 65 -11.10 -8.06 5.53
N PHE A 66 -10.05 -8.39 6.30
CA PHE A 66 -9.54 -7.54 7.39
C PHE A 66 -9.26 -6.10 6.92
N GLU A 67 -8.56 -5.93 5.79
CA GLU A 67 -8.28 -4.60 5.25
C GLU A 67 -9.55 -3.86 4.84
N MET A 68 -10.57 -4.58 4.37
CA MET A 68 -11.88 -4.00 4.07
C MET A 68 -12.67 -3.63 5.33
N LEU A 69 -12.57 -4.42 6.40
CA LEU A 69 -13.23 -4.13 7.69
C LEU A 69 -12.70 -2.84 8.36
N ARG A 70 -11.54 -2.36 7.96
CA ARG A 70 -10.97 -1.07 8.39
C ARG A 70 -11.60 0.13 7.70
N LEU A 71 -12.42 -0.07 6.67
CA LEU A 71 -13.12 1.01 5.98
C LEU A 71 -14.35 1.41 6.80
N GLU A 72 -14.23 2.52 7.51
CA GLU A 72 -15.32 3.06 8.36
C GLU A 72 -16.38 3.81 7.56
N GLU A 73 -15.97 4.41 6.43
CA GLU A 73 -16.84 5.20 5.56
C GLU A 73 -16.78 4.70 4.12
N GLY A 74 -17.93 4.76 3.46
CA GLY A 74 -18.05 4.33 2.08
C GLY A 74 -19.40 3.69 1.77
N SER A 75 -19.48 3.06 0.63
CA SER A 75 -20.67 2.36 0.17
C SER A 75 -20.34 0.94 -0.28
N PHE A 76 -21.34 0.09 -0.25
CA PHE A 76 -21.25 -1.22 -0.85
C PHE A 76 -22.43 -1.51 -1.77
N ASN A 77 -22.20 -2.35 -2.77
CA ASN A 77 -23.22 -2.80 -3.72
C ASN A 77 -23.00 -4.26 -4.09
N PHE A 78 -24.01 -5.08 -3.91
CA PHE A 78 -23.99 -6.49 -4.30
C PHE A 78 -24.57 -6.68 -5.71
N VAL A 79 -23.78 -7.24 -6.61
CA VAL A 79 -24.17 -7.59 -7.99
C VAL A 79 -24.35 -9.10 -8.06
N PRO A 80 -25.61 -9.59 -8.19
CA PRO A 80 -25.90 -11.01 -8.29
C PRO A 80 -25.32 -11.62 -9.57
N HIS A 81 -24.90 -12.89 -9.48
CA HIS A 81 -24.41 -13.70 -10.60
C HIS A 81 -23.19 -13.12 -11.33
N ASP A 82 -22.43 -12.21 -10.71
CA ASP A 82 -21.18 -11.74 -11.24
C ASP A 82 -20.07 -12.76 -10.93
N PRO A 83 -19.47 -13.40 -11.96
CA PRO A 83 -18.54 -14.51 -11.76
C PRO A 83 -17.24 -14.02 -11.10
N PRO A 84 -16.62 -14.85 -10.23
CA PRO A 84 -15.30 -14.55 -9.70
C PRO A 84 -14.24 -14.62 -10.81
N PRO A 85 -13.10 -13.92 -10.64
CA PRO A 85 -11.92 -14.18 -11.46
C PRO A 85 -11.49 -15.64 -11.32
N ALA A 86 -10.74 -16.15 -12.28
CA ALA A 86 -10.21 -17.51 -12.20
C ALA A 86 -9.29 -17.64 -10.98
N THR A 87 -9.68 -18.47 -10.05
CA THR A 87 -8.92 -18.74 -8.81
C THR A 87 -8.83 -20.25 -8.58
N ASN A 88 -7.71 -20.70 -8.01
CA ASN A 88 -7.54 -22.08 -7.57
C ASN A 88 -7.79 -22.24 -6.06
N ARG A 89 -8.27 -21.19 -5.38
CA ARG A 89 -8.56 -21.24 -3.94
C ARG A 89 -9.84 -22.02 -3.69
N PRO A 90 -9.88 -22.87 -2.66
CA PRO A 90 -11.13 -23.47 -2.22
C PRO A 90 -12.05 -22.39 -1.65
N PRO A 91 -13.38 -22.53 -1.83
CA PRO A 91 -14.35 -21.67 -1.14
C PRO A 91 -14.17 -21.76 0.38
N GLU A 92 -14.22 -20.62 1.07
CA GLU A 92 -14.13 -20.53 2.52
C GLU A 92 -15.47 -20.07 3.10
N GLU A 93 -15.87 -20.69 4.22
CA GLU A 93 -17.09 -20.32 4.93
C GLU A 93 -17.00 -18.87 5.41
N ILE A 94 -18.05 -18.10 5.18
CA ILE A 94 -18.04 -16.65 5.42
C ILE A 94 -17.85 -16.30 6.89
N GLU A 95 -18.47 -17.07 7.80
CA GLU A 95 -18.33 -16.90 9.24
C GLU A 95 -16.88 -17.10 9.69
N THR A 96 -16.20 -18.11 9.14
CA THR A 96 -14.79 -18.40 9.40
C THR A 96 -13.91 -17.26 8.88
N THR A 97 -14.16 -16.77 7.66
CA THR A 97 -13.42 -15.65 7.08
C THR A 97 -13.59 -14.37 7.90
N ILE A 98 -14.83 -14.04 8.34
CA ILE A 98 -15.11 -12.88 9.17
C ILE A 98 -14.45 -13.00 10.54
N ALA A 99 -14.54 -14.16 11.19
CA ALA A 99 -13.93 -14.38 12.50
C ALA A 99 -12.42 -14.14 12.45
N ARG A 100 -11.72 -14.76 11.49
CA ARG A 100 -10.27 -14.56 11.29
C ARG A 100 -9.93 -13.11 10.94
N ALA A 101 -10.71 -12.47 10.07
CA ALA A 101 -10.50 -11.07 9.71
C ALA A 101 -10.70 -10.12 10.92
N THR A 102 -11.62 -10.46 11.82
CA THR A 102 -11.84 -9.71 13.06
C THR A 102 -10.68 -9.88 14.05
N GLU A 103 -10.14 -11.10 14.19
CA GLU A 103 -8.95 -11.36 15.00
C GLU A 103 -7.74 -10.53 14.49
N LEU A 104 -7.53 -10.49 13.16
CA LEU A 104 -6.49 -9.66 12.54
C LEU A 104 -6.71 -8.16 12.79
N LEU A 105 -7.97 -7.72 12.79
CA LEU A 105 -8.32 -6.32 13.07
C LEU A 105 -8.02 -5.95 14.53
N ASP A 106 -8.30 -6.83 15.47
CA ASP A 106 -8.01 -6.61 16.87
C ASP A 106 -6.51 -6.62 17.15
N GLU A 107 -5.76 -7.50 16.51
CA GLU A 107 -4.30 -7.50 16.56
C GLU A 107 -3.72 -6.20 15.96
N TRP A 108 -4.22 -5.78 14.79
CA TRP A 108 -3.79 -4.53 14.17
C TRP A 108 -4.00 -3.32 15.09
N ARG A 109 -5.13 -3.28 15.81
CA ARG A 109 -5.41 -2.20 16.79
C ARG A 109 -4.39 -2.19 17.92
N GLN A 110 -3.95 -3.35 18.38
CA GLN A 110 -2.91 -3.46 19.42
C GLN A 110 -1.56 -2.97 18.88
N LEU A 111 -1.17 -3.40 17.69
CA LEU A 111 0.07 -2.98 17.05
C LEU A 111 0.08 -1.49 16.70
N ALA A 112 -1.08 -0.91 16.38
CA ALA A 112 -1.23 0.51 16.06
C ALA A 112 -0.89 1.43 17.26
N VAL A 113 -0.85 0.92 18.48
CA VAL A 113 -0.37 1.66 19.66
C VAL A 113 1.12 1.96 19.53
N THR A 114 1.91 0.99 19.07
CA THR A 114 3.37 1.13 18.88
C THR A 114 3.69 1.71 17.50
N VAL A 115 2.98 1.26 16.45
CA VAL A 115 3.20 1.63 15.04
C VAL A 115 1.91 2.28 14.49
N PRO A 116 1.65 3.56 14.74
CA PRO A 116 0.35 4.18 14.44
C PRO A 116 0.03 4.29 12.95
N SER A 117 1.02 4.33 12.07
CA SER A 117 0.80 4.30 10.62
C SER A 117 2.06 3.91 9.84
N LEU A 118 1.89 3.49 8.59
CA LEU A 118 2.98 3.16 7.67
C LEU A 118 3.88 4.37 7.32
N ASN A 119 3.44 5.59 7.60
CA ASN A 119 4.21 6.81 7.35
C ASN A 119 5.14 7.19 8.53
N HIS A 120 5.04 6.51 9.67
CA HIS A 120 5.97 6.68 10.78
C HIS A 120 7.36 6.18 10.37
N ARG A 121 8.39 6.79 10.96
CA ARG A 121 9.77 6.36 10.76
C ARG A 121 10.17 5.35 11.80
N VAL A 122 11.03 4.44 11.40
CA VAL A 122 11.65 3.48 12.32
C VAL A 122 13.14 3.77 12.38
N ALA A 123 13.69 3.83 13.59
CA ALA A 123 15.11 4.03 13.81
C ALA A 123 15.63 3.00 14.82
N MET A 124 16.93 2.73 14.78
CA MET A 124 17.58 1.99 15.85
C MET A 124 17.53 2.81 17.14
N ALA A 125 17.26 2.16 18.26
CA ALA A 125 17.33 2.80 19.57
C ALA A 125 18.75 3.34 19.81
N PRO A 126 18.92 4.55 20.37
CA PRO A 126 20.24 5.13 20.62
C PRO A 126 21.03 4.36 21.69
N GLU A 127 20.32 3.71 22.59
CA GLU A 127 20.87 2.89 23.67
C GLU A 127 20.05 1.62 23.82
N LEU A 128 20.71 0.52 24.13
CA LEU A 128 20.02 -0.74 24.41
C LEU A 128 19.43 -0.69 25.83
N SER A 129 18.21 -1.18 25.99
CA SER A 129 17.55 -1.31 27.30
C SER A 129 18.16 -2.43 28.16
N THR A 130 18.89 -3.35 27.56
CA THR A 130 19.54 -4.51 28.20
C THR A 130 21.00 -4.59 27.81
N ALA A 131 21.82 -5.25 28.66
CA ALA A 131 23.26 -5.41 28.39
C ALA A 131 23.57 -6.32 27.20
N GLU A 132 22.64 -7.22 26.84
CA GLU A 132 22.79 -8.17 25.75
C GLU A 132 21.44 -8.42 25.07
N VAL A 133 21.43 -8.51 23.74
CA VAL A 133 20.27 -8.84 22.94
C VAL A 133 20.65 -9.95 21.94
N THR A 134 19.86 -11.02 21.95
CA THR A 134 20.02 -12.10 20.98
C THR A 134 19.08 -11.86 19.78
N LEU A 135 19.64 -11.88 18.58
CA LEU A 135 18.90 -11.71 17.33
C LEU A 135 18.93 -13.00 16.53
N ASP A 136 17.79 -13.44 16.04
CA ASP A 136 17.71 -14.42 14.98
C ASP A 136 17.92 -13.77 13.59
N SER A 137 17.92 -14.58 12.54
CA SER A 137 18.14 -14.13 11.16
C SER A 137 17.10 -13.11 10.68
N ASP A 138 15.84 -13.29 11.06
CA ASP A 138 14.74 -12.44 10.60
C ASP A 138 14.81 -11.06 11.26
N ARG A 139 15.04 -11.02 12.58
CA ARG A 139 15.27 -9.78 13.33
C ARG A 139 16.51 -9.05 12.86
N TRP A 140 17.58 -9.78 12.53
CA TRP A 140 18.79 -9.18 11.94
C TRP A 140 18.48 -8.51 10.60
N THR A 141 17.73 -9.19 9.72
CA THR A 141 17.35 -8.66 8.42
C THR A 141 16.47 -7.41 8.57
N ALA A 142 15.52 -7.42 9.51
CA ALA A 142 14.70 -6.26 9.83
C ALA A 142 15.54 -5.10 10.40
N LEU A 143 16.51 -5.39 11.29
CA LEU A 143 17.41 -4.38 11.84
C LEU A 143 18.24 -3.69 10.75
N VAL A 144 18.76 -4.45 9.78
CA VAL A 144 19.46 -3.89 8.62
C VAL A 144 18.53 -3.00 7.79
N ALA A 145 17.27 -3.41 7.60
CA ALA A 145 16.30 -2.62 6.84
C ALA A 145 15.99 -1.27 7.50
N ILE A 146 16.00 -1.18 8.84
CA ILE A 146 15.72 0.08 9.56
C ILE A 146 16.94 0.99 9.74
N ALA A 147 18.15 0.55 9.38
CA ALA A 147 19.39 1.30 9.62
C ALA A 147 19.42 2.68 8.98
N ALA A 148 18.73 2.87 7.85
CA ALA A 148 18.63 4.14 7.12
C ALA A 148 17.50 5.06 7.64
N ARG A 149 16.85 4.73 8.76
CA ARG A 149 15.67 5.45 9.29
C ARG A 149 14.52 5.57 8.29
N PRO A 150 14.12 4.48 7.64
CA PRO A 150 13.02 4.49 6.67
C PRO A 150 11.67 4.70 7.34
N THR A 151 10.64 4.91 6.52
CA THR A 151 9.25 4.77 6.94
C THR A 151 8.90 3.28 7.10
N VAL A 152 7.87 2.98 7.89
CA VAL A 152 7.34 1.60 8.01
C VAL A 152 6.98 1.02 6.64
N LEU A 153 6.42 1.85 5.73
CA LEU A 153 6.12 1.46 4.36
C LEU A 153 7.36 1.03 3.57
N GLU A 154 8.46 1.78 3.68
CA GLU A 154 9.72 1.44 3.02
C GLU A 154 10.33 0.16 3.59
N VAL A 155 10.20 -0.09 4.90
CA VAL A 155 10.59 -1.38 5.51
C VAL A 155 9.76 -2.52 4.95
N ALA A 156 8.43 -2.36 4.88
CA ALA A 156 7.53 -3.37 4.31
C ALA A 156 7.92 -3.73 2.87
N GLN A 157 8.19 -2.71 2.04
CA GLN A 157 8.62 -2.89 0.65
C GLN A 157 10.00 -3.60 0.55
N THR A 158 10.95 -3.22 1.40
CA THR A 158 12.29 -3.81 1.41
C THR A 158 12.27 -5.28 1.81
N LEU A 159 11.41 -5.64 2.77
CA LEU A 159 11.28 -7.01 3.27
C LEU A 159 10.25 -7.85 2.50
N GLY A 160 9.47 -7.23 1.59
CA GLY A 160 8.38 -7.91 0.87
C GLY A 160 7.20 -8.30 1.78
N LEU A 161 7.03 -7.62 2.91
CA LEU A 161 6.01 -7.92 3.93
C LEU A 161 4.71 -7.17 3.66
N GLY A 162 3.60 -7.75 4.13
CA GLY A 162 2.31 -7.07 4.25
C GLY A 162 2.30 -6.04 5.39
N GLU A 163 1.25 -5.20 5.43
CA GLU A 163 1.12 -4.16 6.46
C GLU A 163 1.18 -4.74 7.88
N LEU A 164 0.39 -5.77 8.16
CA LEU A 164 0.33 -6.36 9.50
C LEU A 164 1.65 -7.03 9.89
N ASP A 165 2.29 -7.73 8.95
CA ASP A 165 3.54 -8.44 9.21
C ASP A 165 4.71 -7.48 9.49
N VAL A 166 4.79 -6.35 8.76
CA VAL A 166 5.79 -5.34 9.06
C VAL A 166 5.55 -4.68 10.41
N MET A 167 4.28 -4.45 10.79
CA MET A 167 3.94 -3.91 12.11
C MET A 167 4.32 -4.88 13.23
N ARG A 168 4.07 -6.19 13.08
CA ARG A 168 4.54 -7.24 14.00
C ARG A 168 6.07 -7.21 14.13
N THR A 169 6.76 -7.22 13.01
CA THR A 169 8.22 -7.19 12.97
C THR A 169 8.81 -5.97 13.70
N ILE A 170 8.23 -4.78 13.43
CA ILE A 170 8.69 -3.55 14.09
C ILE A 170 8.34 -3.55 15.58
N ASN A 171 7.13 -4.00 15.95
CA ASN A 171 6.74 -4.11 17.36
C ASN A 171 7.69 -5.02 18.12
N ASP A 172 8.04 -6.18 17.57
CA ASP A 172 9.04 -7.09 18.18
C ASP A 172 10.39 -6.41 18.43
N LEU A 173 10.87 -5.60 17.46
CA LEU A 173 12.12 -4.87 17.60
C LEU A 173 12.02 -3.75 18.67
N VAL A 174 10.86 -3.14 18.83
CA VAL A 174 10.59 -2.13 19.86
C VAL A 174 10.51 -2.80 21.24
N ASP A 175 9.80 -3.93 21.36
CA ASP A 175 9.62 -4.66 22.61
C ASP A 175 10.95 -5.17 23.19
N ILE A 176 11.89 -5.59 22.34
CA ILE A 176 13.24 -5.97 22.79
C ILE A 176 14.19 -4.77 22.94
N GLY A 177 13.71 -3.54 22.70
CA GLY A 177 14.41 -2.29 22.97
C GLY A 177 15.51 -1.92 21.98
N ILE A 178 15.49 -2.46 20.75
CA ILE A 178 16.49 -2.15 19.71
C ILE A 178 15.98 -1.20 18.63
N ALA A 179 14.68 -0.93 18.57
CA ALA A 179 14.08 0.03 17.65
C ALA A 179 13.18 1.02 18.39
N VAL A 180 12.98 2.17 17.76
CA VAL A 180 12.01 3.18 18.16
C VAL A 180 11.21 3.65 16.96
N VAL A 181 9.93 3.95 17.18
CA VAL A 181 9.05 4.51 16.15
C VAL A 181 8.94 6.01 16.37
N GLU A 182 9.28 6.77 15.35
CA GLU A 182 9.28 8.23 15.35
C GLU A 182 8.10 8.76 14.52
N PRO A 183 7.51 9.91 14.86
CA PRO A 183 6.47 10.51 14.05
C PRO A 183 6.99 10.81 12.63
N PRO A 184 6.09 10.91 11.63
CA PRO A 184 6.47 11.29 10.27
C PRO A 184 7.24 12.60 10.29
N SER A 185 8.38 12.65 9.56
CA SER A 185 9.14 13.89 9.43
C SER A 185 8.22 14.93 8.78
N GLN A 186 7.79 15.93 9.54
CA GLN A 186 7.16 17.10 8.95
C GLN A 186 8.24 17.78 8.11
N ALA A 187 8.09 17.78 6.79
CA ALA A 187 8.88 18.66 5.94
C ALA A 187 8.80 20.06 6.55
N PRO A 188 9.95 20.77 6.73
CA PRO A 188 9.91 22.12 7.26
C PRO A 188 8.93 22.89 6.40
N ARG A 189 7.82 23.36 7.00
CA ARG A 189 6.93 24.30 6.33
C ARG A 189 7.82 25.47 6.00
N SER A 190 8.14 25.67 4.71
CA SER A 190 8.79 26.88 4.26
C SER A 190 7.96 28.03 4.83
N ARG A 191 8.49 28.67 5.86
CA ARG A 191 7.98 29.97 6.28
C ARG A 191 8.19 30.85 5.05
N ALA A 192 7.15 31.01 4.28
CA ALA A 192 7.03 32.18 3.41
C ALA A 192 7.01 33.37 4.38
N ASP A 193 8.23 33.83 4.72
CA ASP A 193 8.41 35.13 5.35
C ASP A 193 7.84 36.12 4.35
N GLY A 194 6.59 36.50 4.59
CA GLY A 194 5.96 37.67 3.98
C GLY A 194 6.69 38.94 4.41
N ARG A 195 7.90 39.11 3.93
CA ARG A 195 8.52 40.44 3.87
C ARG A 195 7.87 41.18 2.70
N THR A 196 6.80 41.87 3.03
CA THR A 196 6.32 43.00 2.24
C THR A 196 7.46 44.04 2.22
N LEU A 197 8.28 43.98 1.18
CA LEU A 197 9.19 45.08 0.86
C LEU A 197 8.33 46.18 0.24
N THR A 198 7.84 47.09 1.10
CA THR A 198 7.41 48.42 0.64
C THR A 198 8.69 49.20 0.30
N GLY A 199 9.16 49.00 -0.92
CA GLY A 199 10.28 49.73 -1.50
C GLY A 199 9.75 50.73 -2.49
N GLU A 200 9.90 51.98 -2.14
CA GLU A 200 9.62 53.18 -2.91
C GLU A 200 10.35 53.15 -4.28
N ILE A 201 9.62 53.27 -5.37
CA ILE A 201 10.15 53.29 -6.73
C ILE A 201 10.70 54.69 -7.00
N ALA A 202 12.01 54.85 -6.92
CA ALA A 202 12.68 56.01 -7.50
C ALA A 202 12.88 55.79 -9.01
N ILE A 203 12.22 56.62 -9.81
CA ILE A 203 12.35 56.67 -11.28
C ILE A 203 13.66 57.35 -11.64
N GLY A 204 14.63 56.61 -12.11
CA GLY A 204 15.84 57.12 -12.71
C GLY A 204 15.94 56.65 -14.17
N HIS A 205 15.69 57.56 -15.10
CA HIS A 205 15.92 57.32 -16.54
C HIS A 205 17.42 57.32 -16.84
N THR A 206 17.96 56.24 -17.38
CA THR A 206 19.17 56.26 -18.19
C THR A 206 19.05 55.27 -19.34
N THR A 207 18.98 55.84 -20.51
CA THR A 207 19.06 55.25 -21.83
C THR A 207 20.46 54.70 -22.06
N THR A 208 20.64 53.40 -22.33
CA THR A 208 21.84 52.89 -22.97
C THR A 208 21.51 51.73 -23.89
N SER A 209 21.95 51.91 -25.10
CA SER A 209 21.75 51.14 -26.31
C SER A 209 22.23 49.67 -26.20
N ASN A 210 21.44 48.79 -26.77
CA ASN A 210 21.73 47.37 -26.99
C ASN A 210 22.51 47.19 -28.31
N PRO A 211 23.57 46.41 -28.38
CA PRO A 211 23.99 45.79 -29.63
C PRO A 211 23.56 44.33 -29.72
N LEU A 212 22.94 44.05 -30.84
CA LEU A 212 22.53 42.78 -31.40
C LEU A 212 23.63 41.70 -31.34
N LEU A 213 23.28 40.51 -30.91
CA LEU A 213 24.00 39.29 -31.20
C LEU A 213 23.10 38.32 -32.00
N PRO A 214 23.66 37.57 -32.98
CA PRO A 214 22.89 36.86 -33.98
C PRO A 214 22.37 35.50 -33.49
N ALA A 215 21.23 35.14 -34.06
CA ALA A 215 20.57 33.85 -33.90
C ALA A 215 21.48 32.70 -34.35
N SER A 216 21.69 31.73 -33.48
CA SER A 216 22.30 30.43 -33.81
C SER A 216 21.21 29.42 -34.09
N THR A 217 21.11 29.06 -35.37
CA THR A 217 20.21 28.07 -35.92
C THR A 217 20.80 26.68 -35.66
N TYR A 218 20.14 25.87 -34.86
CA TYR A 218 20.43 24.42 -34.80
C TYR A 218 19.34 23.65 -35.53
N PRO A 219 19.67 22.76 -36.48
CA PRO A 219 18.70 21.94 -37.15
C PRO A 219 18.35 20.71 -36.29
N LEU A 220 17.05 20.51 -36.12
CA LEU A 220 16.45 19.28 -35.65
C LEU A 220 16.48 18.24 -36.77
N THR A 221 17.15 17.12 -36.56
CA THR A 221 16.89 15.90 -37.30
C THR A 221 16.91 14.71 -36.34
N PRO A 222 15.82 13.92 -36.23
CA PRO A 222 15.86 12.61 -35.59
C PRO A 222 16.21 11.56 -36.64
N ALA A 223 17.37 10.92 -36.53
CA ALA A 223 17.69 9.76 -37.30
C ALA A 223 17.31 8.49 -36.50
N TRP A 224 16.20 7.90 -36.83
CA TRP A 224 15.87 6.52 -36.57
C TRP A 224 15.60 5.85 -37.90
N ASP A 225 16.59 5.24 -38.45
CA ASP A 225 16.36 4.29 -39.54
C ASP A 225 17.30 3.10 -39.46
N GLN A 226 16.65 1.93 -39.35
CA GLN A 226 16.97 0.64 -39.94
C GLN A 226 18.35 -0.01 -39.69
N HIS A 227 18.29 -1.08 -38.88
CA HIS A 227 18.99 -2.32 -39.24
C HIS A 227 18.24 -3.52 -38.62
N HIS A 228 17.43 -4.18 -39.41
CA HIS A 228 17.11 -5.61 -39.25
C HIS A 228 18.27 -6.44 -39.82
N PRO A 229 18.73 -7.46 -39.14
CA PRO A 229 19.21 -8.66 -39.79
C PRO A 229 18.21 -9.81 -39.56
N THR A 230 17.69 -10.26 -40.70
CA THR A 230 17.11 -11.60 -40.89
C THR A 230 18.18 -12.64 -40.62
N GLY A 231 17.81 -13.71 -39.90
CA GLY A 231 18.67 -14.89 -39.94
C GLY A 231 18.46 -15.90 -38.81
N GLU A 232 17.83 -16.98 -39.16
CA GLU A 232 18.05 -18.36 -38.73
C GLU A 232 17.46 -18.83 -37.38
N THR A 233 16.30 -19.47 -37.59
CA THR A 233 15.74 -20.53 -36.73
C THR A 233 16.74 -21.69 -36.55
N ARG A 234 17.21 -21.90 -35.35
CA ARG A 234 17.92 -23.12 -34.98
C ARG A 234 17.09 -23.92 -34.00
N ALA A 235 16.48 -24.97 -34.49
CA ALA A 235 15.78 -25.99 -33.74
C ALA A 235 16.76 -26.68 -32.76
N VAL A 236 16.42 -26.65 -31.46
CA VAL A 236 17.07 -27.49 -30.46
C VAL A 236 16.17 -28.67 -30.16
N THR A 237 16.56 -29.83 -30.63
CA THR A 237 15.94 -31.13 -30.36
C THR A 237 16.43 -31.62 -28.98
N TYR A 238 15.49 -31.86 -28.06
CA TYR A 238 15.78 -32.60 -26.83
C TYR A 238 15.52 -34.11 -27.04
N PRO A 239 16.40 -35.00 -26.60
CA PRO A 239 16.15 -36.44 -26.60
C PRO A 239 15.27 -36.85 -25.40
N PRO A 240 14.50 -37.96 -25.54
CA PRO A 240 13.60 -38.45 -24.48
C PRO A 240 14.37 -39.28 -23.42
N ARG A 241 13.96 -39.13 -22.17
CA ARG A 241 14.06 -40.16 -21.14
C ARG A 241 12.74 -40.19 -20.35
#